data_807d8e43199a4436696c41a5589ddf13
#
_entry.id   807d8e43199a4436696c41a5589ddf13
#
_cell.length_a   1.000
_cell.length_b   1.000
_cell.length_c   1.000
_cell.angle_alpha   90.00
_cell.angle_beta   90.00
_cell.angle_gamma   90.00
#
_symmetry.space_group_name_H-M   'P 1'
#
loop_
_entity.id
_entity.type
_entity.pdbx_description
1 polymer ?
#
loop_
_entity_poly.entity_id
_entity_poly.type
_entity_poly.pdbx_seq_one_letter_code
_entity_poly.pdbx_strand_id
1 'polypeptide(L)'
;MSEPPKTLDQKRERLLSLLAEYGRVAVAFSAGVDSTLVAKAAQLACGEKAVAVTADSMSLAAGERDEAERLAAVIGIRHRVINTQEFTSSDYVKNAPDRCYFCKSELYAQLAGLAAELEVDVIVNGANLDDLGDYRPGMQAAREYDVRSPLIEAEFTKSDVRELARFWEIPVWDKPAAPCLASRIAYGVEVTPERVRRVDEAEQFLRSELGIRELRVRHEANDLARIEVPAEHIALLLEPDMRRRVTEQLRSLEFRFVTVDLEGFRSGSMNAVVPLEILTASINDSARG
;
A
#
# COMPACT_ATOMS: atom_id res chain seq x y z
N MET A 1 -5.36 1.68 37.35
CA MET A 1 -5.48 0.29 36.86
C MET A 1 -5.83 0.43 35.38
N SER A 2 -4.93 0.00 34.47
CA SER A 2 -5.23 0.00 33.02
C SER A 2 -6.34 -1.01 32.74
N GLU A 3 -7.31 -0.63 31.89
CA GLU A 3 -8.33 -1.59 31.42
C GLU A 3 -7.65 -2.80 30.77
N PRO A 4 -8.20 -4.00 30.93
CA PRO A 4 -7.67 -5.18 30.25
C PRO A 4 -7.78 -5.00 28.73
N PRO A 5 -6.85 -5.56 27.92
CA PRO A 5 -6.90 -5.43 26.48
C PRO A 5 -8.21 -6.03 25.92
N LYS A 6 -8.81 -5.32 24.95
CA LYS A 6 -10.05 -5.76 24.30
C LYS A 6 -9.84 -7.07 23.56
N THR A 7 -10.81 -7.95 23.61
CA THR A 7 -10.85 -9.18 22.82
C THR A 7 -11.09 -8.85 21.34
N LEU A 8 -10.74 -9.77 20.44
CA LEU A 8 -10.99 -9.60 19.00
C LEU A 8 -12.48 -9.38 18.70
N ASP A 9 -13.38 -10.07 19.42
CA ASP A 9 -14.81 -9.89 19.28
C ASP A 9 -15.27 -8.48 19.69
N GLN A 10 -14.76 -7.95 20.78
CA GLN A 10 -15.05 -6.58 21.20
C GLN A 10 -14.55 -5.54 20.19
N LYS A 11 -13.35 -5.74 19.64
CA LYS A 11 -12.79 -4.89 18.59
C LYS A 11 -13.63 -4.97 17.30
N ARG A 12 -14.06 -6.17 16.89
CA ARG A 12 -14.96 -6.38 15.76
C ARG A 12 -16.29 -5.64 15.93
N GLU A 13 -16.94 -5.79 17.08
CA GLU A 13 -18.20 -5.10 17.39
C GLU A 13 -18.01 -3.59 17.37
N ARG A 14 -16.91 -3.08 17.93
CA ARG A 14 -16.59 -1.65 17.88
C ARG A 14 -16.37 -1.16 16.46
N LEU A 15 -15.65 -1.92 15.62
CA LEU A 15 -15.42 -1.59 14.21
C LEU A 15 -16.76 -1.47 13.43
N LEU A 16 -17.65 -2.45 13.61
CA LEU A 16 -18.95 -2.43 12.95
C LEU A 16 -19.83 -1.28 13.44
N SER A 17 -19.82 -1.00 14.76
CA SER A 17 -20.56 0.14 15.35
C SER A 17 -20.06 1.47 14.80
N LEU A 18 -18.75 1.70 14.77
CA LEU A 18 -18.15 2.92 14.19
C LEU A 18 -18.58 3.14 12.74
N LEU A 19 -18.50 2.11 11.92
CA LEU A 19 -18.88 2.20 10.51
C LEU A 19 -20.39 2.47 10.35
N ALA A 20 -21.24 1.86 11.17
CA ALA A 20 -22.67 2.13 11.17
C ALA A 20 -22.98 3.58 11.61
N GLU A 21 -22.25 4.11 12.59
CA GLU A 21 -22.35 5.50 13.05
C GLU A 21 -21.94 6.50 11.95
N TYR A 22 -20.96 6.17 11.11
CA TYR A 22 -20.53 7.00 9.98
C TYR A 22 -21.59 7.08 8.87
N GLY A 23 -22.46 6.10 8.76
CA GLY A 23 -23.58 6.10 7.83
C GLY A 23 -23.21 5.73 6.39
N ARG A 24 -22.93 6.70 5.53
CA ARG A 24 -22.60 6.48 4.10
C ARG A 24 -21.08 6.60 3.93
N VAL A 25 -20.42 5.51 3.58
CA VAL A 25 -18.96 5.38 3.70
C VAL A 25 -18.29 5.08 2.36
N ALA A 26 -17.26 5.86 2.01
CA ALA A 26 -16.30 5.50 0.96
C ALA A 26 -15.02 4.92 1.59
N VAL A 27 -14.66 3.72 1.20
CA VAL A 27 -13.42 3.06 1.63
C VAL A 27 -12.33 3.30 0.59
N ALA A 28 -11.22 3.96 0.98
CA ALA A 28 -10.01 4.03 0.15
C ALA A 28 -9.39 2.63 0.04
N PHE A 29 -9.69 1.95 -1.08
CA PHE A 29 -9.53 0.52 -1.24
C PHE A 29 -8.32 0.16 -2.12
N SER A 30 -7.29 -0.42 -1.53
CA SER A 30 -6.05 -0.84 -2.20
C SER A 30 -5.93 -2.34 -2.44
N ALA A 31 -6.97 -3.13 -2.13
CA ALA A 31 -6.93 -4.60 -2.18
C ALA A 31 -5.84 -5.24 -1.29
N GLY A 32 -5.23 -4.48 -0.37
CA GLY A 32 -4.42 -5.02 0.73
C GLY A 32 -5.31 -5.53 1.87
N VAL A 33 -4.77 -6.39 2.74
CA VAL A 33 -5.56 -7.03 3.81
C VAL A 33 -6.33 -6.02 4.68
N ASP A 34 -5.70 -4.90 5.06
CA ASP A 34 -6.30 -3.89 5.93
C ASP A 34 -7.50 -3.21 5.27
N SER A 35 -7.32 -2.68 4.05
CA SER A 35 -8.39 -2.02 3.31
C SER A 35 -9.51 -3.00 2.93
N THR A 36 -9.17 -4.27 2.70
CA THR A 36 -10.16 -5.32 2.41
C THR A 36 -10.98 -5.68 3.64
N LEU A 37 -10.34 -5.72 4.82
CA LEU A 37 -11.06 -5.90 6.08
C LEU A 37 -12.02 -4.74 6.36
N VAL A 38 -11.57 -3.49 6.15
CA VAL A 38 -12.44 -2.31 6.31
C VAL A 38 -13.58 -2.33 5.30
N ALA A 39 -13.35 -2.70 4.03
CA ALA A 39 -14.38 -2.82 3.02
C ALA A 39 -15.43 -3.89 3.38
N LYS A 40 -14.98 -5.04 3.90
CA LYS A 40 -15.88 -6.10 4.39
C LYS A 40 -16.71 -5.63 5.58
N ALA A 41 -16.07 -4.96 6.55
CA ALA A 41 -16.76 -4.41 7.71
C ALA A 41 -17.78 -3.33 7.31
N ALA A 42 -17.42 -2.45 6.37
CA ALA A 42 -18.31 -1.40 5.86
C ALA A 42 -19.52 -2.02 5.12
N GLN A 43 -19.30 -3.05 4.31
CA GLN A 43 -20.40 -3.77 3.66
C GLN A 43 -21.35 -4.42 4.69
N LEU A 44 -20.80 -5.04 5.75
CA LEU A 44 -21.61 -5.66 6.80
C LEU A 44 -22.40 -4.64 7.63
N ALA A 45 -21.81 -3.48 7.93
CA ALA A 45 -22.41 -2.46 8.78
C ALA A 45 -23.35 -1.51 8.03
N CYS A 46 -23.05 -1.17 6.79
CA CYS A 46 -23.71 -0.12 6.02
C CYS A 46 -24.48 -0.63 4.79
N GLY A 47 -24.22 -1.88 4.35
CA GLY A 47 -24.83 -2.45 3.13
C GLY A 47 -24.57 -1.59 1.89
N GLU A 48 -25.63 -1.26 1.15
CA GLU A 48 -25.56 -0.46 -0.08
C GLU A 48 -25.07 0.99 0.11
N LYS A 49 -24.96 1.46 1.37
CA LYS A 49 -24.43 2.78 1.70
C LYS A 49 -22.90 2.80 1.74
N ALA A 50 -22.25 1.64 1.59
CA ALA A 50 -20.80 1.54 1.51
C ALA A 50 -20.34 1.39 0.04
N VAL A 51 -19.23 2.06 -0.29
CA VAL A 51 -18.55 1.92 -1.59
C VAL A 51 -17.04 1.80 -1.38
N ALA A 52 -16.43 0.81 -2.02
CA ALA A 52 -14.98 0.71 -2.13
C ALA A 52 -14.49 1.52 -3.32
N VAL A 53 -13.47 2.35 -3.14
CA VAL A 53 -12.94 3.19 -4.22
C VAL A 53 -11.44 2.89 -4.39
N THR A 54 -11.08 2.42 -5.58
CA THR A 54 -9.69 2.12 -5.95
C THR A 54 -9.14 3.20 -6.87
N ALA A 55 -7.99 3.74 -6.52
CA ALA A 55 -7.22 4.62 -7.40
C ALA A 55 -6.53 3.79 -8.47
N ASP A 56 -6.85 4.02 -9.74
CA ASP A 56 -6.09 3.53 -10.88
C ASP A 56 -4.99 4.54 -11.20
N SER A 57 -3.81 4.23 -10.72
CA SER A 57 -2.61 5.04 -10.81
C SER A 57 -1.56 4.31 -11.63
N MET A 58 -0.72 5.02 -12.35
CA MET A 58 0.45 4.42 -13.01
C MET A 58 1.42 3.74 -12.03
N SER A 59 1.34 4.06 -10.73
CA SER A 59 2.10 3.40 -9.66
C SER A 59 1.47 2.09 -9.17
N LEU A 60 0.29 1.73 -9.66
CA LEU A 60 -0.36 0.46 -9.31
C LEU A 60 0.32 -0.68 -10.09
N ALA A 61 0.69 -1.75 -9.41
CA ALA A 61 1.30 -2.91 -10.08
C ALA A 61 0.28 -3.62 -10.97
N ALA A 62 0.77 -4.24 -12.04
CA ALA A 62 -0.08 -5.02 -12.94
C ALA A 62 -0.89 -6.08 -12.18
N GLY A 63 -2.17 -6.17 -12.51
CA GLY A 63 -3.11 -7.10 -11.89
C GLY A 63 -3.70 -6.65 -10.54
N GLU A 64 -3.18 -5.61 -9.88
CA GLU A 64 -3.73 -5.14 -8.60
C GLU A 64 -5.11 -4.51 -8.79
N ARG A 65 -5.39 -3.90 -9.94
CA ARG A 65 -6.73 -3.40 -10.28
C ARG A 65 -7.74 -4.54 -10.41
N ASP A 66 -7.42 -5.57 -11.19
CA ASP A 66 -8.28 -6.74 -11.39
C ASP A 66 -8.53 -7.47 -10.06
N GLU A 67 -7.50 -7.52 -9.21
CA GLU A 67 -7.61 -8.08 -7.86
C GLU A 67 -8.56 -7.25 -6.98
N ALA A 68 -8.52 -5.91 -7.08
CA ALA A 68 -9.43 -5.03 -6.35
C ALA A 68 -10.88 -5.24 -6.81
N GLU A 69 -11.12 -5.31 -8.12
CA GLU A 69 -12.44 -5.59 -8.68
C GLU A 69 -12.97 -6.97 -8.24
N ARG A 70 -12.11 -7.99 -8.29
CA ARG A 70 -12.43 -9.35 -7.83
C ARG A 70 -12.76 -9.39 -6.34
N LEU A 71 -11.96 -8.76 -5.50
CA LEU A 71 -12.19 -8.74 -4.05
C LEU A 71 -13.45 -7.96 -3.67
N ALA A 72 -13.72 -6.83 -4.32
CA ALA A 72 -14.94 -6.08 -4.10
C ALA A 72 -16.20 -6.92 -4.46
N ALA A 73 -16.14 -7.70 -5.55
CA ALA A 73 -17.19 -8.63 -5.92
C ALA A 73 -17.38 -9.76 -4.89
N VAL A 74 -16.29 -10.36 -4.39
CA VAL A 74 -16.33 -11.40 -3.34
C VAL A 74 -16.91 -10.87 -2.04
N ILE A 75 -16.56 -9.63 -1.66
CA ILE A 75 -17.10 -8.96 -0.47
C ILE A 75 -18.58 -8.61 -0.65
N GLY A 76 -19.01 -8.34 -1.87
CA GLY A 76 -20.34 -7.86 -2.21
C GLY A 76 -20.53 -6.37 -1.94
N ILE A 77 -19.44 -5.57 -2.00
CA ILE A 77 -19.48 -4.12 -1.83
C ILE A 77 -19.51 -3.42 -3.19
N ARG A 78 -20.24 -2.31 -3.30
CA ARG A 78 -20.17 -1.43 -4.48
C ARG A 78 -18.71 -1.02 -4.71
N HIS A 79 -18.25 -1.03 -5.98
CA HIS A 79 -16.89 -0.69 -6.30
C HIS A 79 -16.81 0.39 -7.38
N ARG A 80 -15.93 1.35 -7.18
CA ARG A 80 -15.63 2.42 -8.13
C ARG A 80 -14.12 2.51 -8.34
N VAL A 81 -13.70 2.57 -9.59
CA VAL A 81 -12.32 2.89 -9.95
C VAL A 81 -12.26 4.35 -10.36
N ILE A 82 -11.26 5.08 -9.85
CA ILE A 82 -10.99 6.48 -10.18
C ILE A 82 -9.56 6.63 -10.70
N ASN A 83 -9.34 7.52 -11.66
CA ASN A 83 -7.99 7.80 -12.15
C ASN A 83 -7.38 8.93 -11.33
N THR A 84 -6.17 8.73 -10.81
CA THR A 84 -5.41 9.75 -10.10
C THR A 84 -4.31 10.35 -10.99
N GLN A 85 -3.93 11.59 -10.73
CA GLN A 85 -3.00 12.37 -11.56
C GLN A 85 -1.75 12.81 -10.79
N GLU A 86 -1.32 12.06 -9.79
CA GLU A 86 -0.17 12.41 -8.94
C GLU A 86 1.11 12.64 -9.74
N PHE A 87 1.27 12.00 -10.90
CA PHE A 87 2.42 12.21 -11.80
C PHE A 87 2.46 13.60 -12.45
N THR A 88 1.39 14.38 -12.36
CA THR A 88 1.40 15.79 -12.81
C THR A 88 1.94 16.73 -11.72
N SER A 89 2.04 16.27 -10.48
CA SER A 89 2.57 17.01 -9.35
C SER A 89 4.10 16.96 -9.33
N SER A 90 4.75 18.13 -9.41
CA SER A 90 6.21 18.22 -9.29
C SER A 90 6.72 17.69 -7.94
N ASP A 91 5.94 17.84 -6.87
CA ASP A 91 6.32 17.40 -5.53
C ASP A 91 6.26 15.88 -5.39
N TYR A 92 5.30 15.23 -6.06
CA TYR A 92 5.28 13.78 -6.18
C TYR A 92 6.46 13.26 -7.03
N VAL A 93 6.69 13.88 -8.21
CA VAL A 93 7.74 13.46 -9.17
C VAL A 93 9.13 13.57 -8.56
N LYS A 94 9.44 14.60 -7.78
CA LYS A 94 10.74 14.75 -7.08
C LYS A 94 11.13 13.56 -6.21
N ASN A 95 10.17 12.76 -5.79
CA ASN A 95 10.40 11.56 -4.98
C ASN A 95 11.20 11.83 -3.68
N ALA A 96 10.80 12.86 -2.97
CA ALA A 96 11.30 13.12 -1.62
C ALA A 96 10.66 12.14 -0.61
N PRO A 97 11.18 12.03 0.63
CA PRO A 97 10.63 11.13 1.64
C PRO A 97 9.14 11.32 1.94
N ASP A 98 8.61 12.52 1.72
CA ASP A 98 7.20 12.88 1.90
C ASP A 98 6.31 12.59 0.67
N ARG A 99 6.84 11.97 -0.39
CA ARG A 99 6.08 11.65 -1.63
C ARG A 99 4.70 11.04 -1.36
N CYS A 100 4.60 10.15 -0.35
CA CYS A 100 3.34 9.50 -0.01
C CYS A 100 2.27 10.47 0.49
N TYR A 101 2.67 11.63 1.04
CA TYR A 101 1.74 12.71 1.39
C TYR A 101 1.04 13.24 0.13
N PHE A 102 1.80 13.59 -0.91
CA PHE A 102 1.23 14.13 -2.16
C PHE A 102 0.34 13.12 -2.88
N CYS A 103 0.75 11.84 -2.92
CA CYS A 103 -0.06 10.76 -3.48
C CYS A 103 -1.40 10.59 -2.74
N LYS A 104 -1.38 10.64 -1.40
CA LYS A 104 -2.60 10.49 -0.59
C LYS A 104 -3.46 11.75 -0.62
N SER A 105 -2.87 12.93 -0.66
CA SER A 105 -3.60 14.19 -0.84
C SER A 105 -4.37 14.20 -2.16
N GLU A 106 -3.75 13.77 -3.27
CA GLU A 106 -4.42 13.63 -4.55
C GLU A 106 -5.61 12.66 -4.47
N LEU A 107 -5.39 11.47 -3.93
CA LEU A 107 -6.46 10.48 -3.74
C LEU A 107 -7.63 11.03 -2.93
N TYR A 108 -7.35 11.66 -1.80
CA TYR A 108 -8.40 12.16 -0.90
C TYR A 108 -9.11 13.39 -1.48
N ALA A 109 -8.41 14.26 -2.21
CA ALA A 109 -9.03 15.35 -2.95
C ALA A 109 -10.01 14.85 -4.02
N GLN A 110 -9.62 13.84 -4.79
CA GLN A 110 -10.49 13.17 -5.77
C GLN A 110 -11.72 12.55 -5.10
N LEU A 111 -11.54 11.81 -3.99
CA LEU A 111 -12.64 11.20 -3.24
C LEU A 111 -13.60 12.25 -2.67
N ALA A 112 -13.08 13.34 -2.09
CA ALA A 112 -13.88 14.44 -1.58
C ALA A 112 -14.67 15.13 -2.70
N GLY A 113 -14.05 15.32 -3.87
CA GLY A 113 -14.72 15.86 -5.06
C GLY A 113 -15.87 14.97 -5.58
N LEU A 114 -15.77 13.66 -5.38
CA LEU A 114 -16.78 12.68 -5.80
C LEU A 114 -17.79 12.32 -4.71
N ALA A 115 -17.66 12.88 -3.50
CA ALA A 115 -18.50 12.49 -2.35
C ALA A 115 -20.01 12.61 -2.63
N ALA A 116 -20.44 13.68 -3.31
CA ALA A 116 -21.84 13.88 -3.67
C ALA A 116 -22.31 12.87 -4.74
N GLU A 117 -21.50 12.56 -5.76
CA GLU A 117 -21.81 11.57 -6.79
C GLU A 117 -21.91 10.16 -6.20
N LEU A 118 -20.99 9.84 -5.28
CA LEU A 118 -20.93 8.55 -4.60
C LEU A 118 -21.98 8.43 -3.49
N GLU A 119 -22.61 9.56 -3.14
CA GLU A 119 -23.54 9.68 -2.02
C GLU A 119 -22.92 9.21 -0.70
N VAL A 120 -21.74 9.71 -0.36
CA VAL A 120 -21.00 9.35 0.88
C VAL A 120 -20.78 10.56 1.76
N ASP A 121 -20.81 10.32 3.08
CA ASP A 121 -20.62 11.34 4.11
C ASP A 121 -19.21 11.28 4.71
N VAL A 122 -18.59 10.07 4.73
CA VAL A 122 -17.30 9.84 5.38
C VAL A 122 -16.39 9.01 4.48
N ILE A 123 -15.15 9.43 4.36
CA ILE A 123 -14.07 8.66 3.73
C ILE A 123 -13.30 7.93 4.83
N VAL A 124 -13.03 6.63 4.61
CA VAL A 124 -12.25 5.82 5.56
C VAL A 124 -11.06 5.15 4.87
N ASN A 125 -10.01 4.87 5.63
CA ASN A 125 -8.84 4.13 5.18
C ASN A 125 -8.59 2.87 6.01
N GLY A 126 -7.60 2.06 5.61
CA GLY A 126 -7.21 0.83 6.28
C GLY A 126 -6.03 0.98 7.24
N ALA A 127 -5.71 2.17 7.74
CA ALA A 127 -4.63 2.32 8.70
C ALA A 127 -4.98 1.64 10.03
N ASN A 128 -4.01 0.97 10.65
CA ASN A 128 -4.14 0.24 11.92
C ASN A 128 -3.14 0.76 12.96
N LEU A 129 -3.15 0.23 14.19
CA LEU A 129 -2.31 0.73 15.28
C LEU A 129 -0.80 0.64 14.99
N ASP A 130 -0.35 -0.39 14.27
CA ASP A 130 1.09 -0.56 13.98
C ASP A 130 1.61 0.53 13.03
N ASP A 131 0.69 1.18 12.29
CA ASP A 131 1.02 2.30 11.39
C ASP A 131 1.33 3.60 12.15
N LEU A 132 0.91 3.74 13.41
CA LEU A 132 1.17 4.93 14.22
C LEU A 132 2.63 5.05 14.69
N GLY A 133 3.37 3.95 14.73
CA GLY A 133 4.77 3.90 15.14
C GLY A 133 5.77 4.08 13.98
N ASP A 134 5.30 4.26 12.74
CA ASP A 134 6.13 4.32 11.54
C ASP A 134 6.08 5.71 10.87
N TYR A 135 7.11 6.05 10.10
CA TYR A 135 7.12 7.25 9.27
C TYR A 135 6.14 7.09 8.10
N ARG A 136 4.96 7.71 8.23
CA ARG A 136 3.88 7.61 7.24
C ARG A 136 3.31 8.97 6.86
N PRO A 137 3.94 9.70 5.94
CA PRO A 137 3.47 11.01 5.49
C PRO A 137 2.01 11.00 4.99
N GLY A 138 1.54 9.89 4.45
CA GLY A 138 0.14 9.73 4.03
C GLY A 138 -0.88 9.81 5.17
N MET A 139 -0.49 9.62 6.43
CA MET A 139 -1.38 9.82 7.59
C MET A 139 -1.65 11.31 7.85
N GLN A 140 -0.70 12.18 7.52
CA GLN A 140 -0.92 13.63 7.57
C GLN A 140 -2.00 14.04 6.55
N ALA A 141 -1.90 13.56 5.31
CA ALA A 141 -2.93 13.81 4.30
C ALA A 141 -4.31 13.30 4.76
N ALA A 142 -4.37 12.13 5.39
CA ALA A 142 -5.63 11.60 5.93
C ALA A 142 -6.27 12.55 6.96
N ARG A 143 -5.47 13.12 7.87
CA ARG A 143 -5.96 14.10 8.87
C ARG A 143 -6.45 15.40 8.21
N GLU A 144 -5.71 15.92 7.22
CA GLU A 144 -6.07 17.17 6.53
C GLU A 144 -7.37 17.07 5.70
N TYR A 145 -7.71 15.87 5.25
CA TYR A 145 -8.94 15.59 4.50
C TYR A 145 -10.04 14.93 5.36
N ASP A 146 -9.93 14.96 6.69
CA ASP A 146 -10.89 14.36 7.62
C ASP A 146 -11.20 12.86 7.35
N VAL A 147 -10.20 12.13 6.82
CA VAL A 147 -10.33 10.70 6.54
C VAL A 147 -10.21 9.90 7.84
N ARG A 148 -11.22 9.10 8.14
CA ARG A 148 -11.27 8.30 9.37
C ARG A 148 -10.48 7.00 9.21
N SER A 149 -9.94 6.53 10.31
CA SER A 149 -9.17 5.28 10.39
C SER A 149 -9.85 4.29 11.35
N PRO A 150 -10.93 3.60 10.92
CA PRO A 150 -11.77 2.82 11.82
C PRO A 150 -11.04 1.66 12.50
N LEU A 151 -9.95 1.12 11.90
CA LEU A 151 -9.12 0.12 12.57
C LEU A 151 -8.33 0.70 13.73
N ILE A 152 -7.81 1.93 13.61
CA ILE A 152 -7.15 2.63 14.73
C ILE A 152 -8.17 2.92 15.83
N GLU A 153 -9.35 3.44 15.47
CA GLU A 153 -10.41 3.79 16.42
C GLU A 153 -11.02 2.59 17.14
N ALA A 154 -10.94 1.41 16.50
CA ALA A 154 -11.33 0.13 17.11
C ALA A 154 -10.14 -0.65 17.72
N GLU A 155 -8.95 -0.03 17.78
CA GLU A 155 -7.73 -0.54 18.41
C GLU A 155 -7.18 -1.84 17.77
N PHE A 156 -7.30 -1.99 16.44
CA PHE A 156 -6.75 -3.13 15.72
C PHE A 156 -5.26 -3.00 15.49
N THR A 157 -4.51 -4.02 15.90
CA THR A 157 -3.14 -4.27 15.45
C THR A 157 -3.15 -5.01 14.12
N LYS A 158 -1.99 -5.11 13.45
CA LYS A 158 -1.84 -5.92 12.23
C LYS A 158 -2.17 -7.39 12.45
N SER A 159 -1.88 -7.92 13.62
CA SER A 159 -2.23 -9.29 14.01
C SER A 159 -3.75 -9.47 14.07
N ASP A 160 -4.46 -8.55 14.74
CA ASP A 160 -5.92 -8.58 14.83
C ASP A 160 -6.58 -8.49 13.44
N VAL A 161 -6.03 -7.63 12.57
CA VAL A 161 -6.50 -7.51 11.18
C VAL A 161 -6.43 -8.85 10.45
N ARG A 162 -5.28 -9.54 10.51
CA ARG A 162 -5.10 -10.83 9.85
C ARG A 162 -5.98 -11.93 10.44
N GLU A 163 -6.13 -11.95 11.76
CA GLU A 163 -6.97 -12.92 12.47
C GLU A 163 -8.44 -12.75 12.09
N LEU A 164 -8.97 -11.50 12.12
CA LEU A 164 -10.35 -11.23 11.72
C LEU A 164 -10.57 -11.45 10.22
N ALA A 165 -9.60 -11.09 9.37
CA ALA A 165 -9.66 -11.36 7.94
C ALA A 165 -9.73 -12.86 7.65
N ARG A 166 -8.95 -13.69 8.37
CA ARG A 166 -9.02 -15.13 8.28
C ARG A 166 -10.37 -15.68 8.77
N PHE A 167 -10.88 -15.16 9.89
CA PHE A 167 -12.19 -15.54 10.44
C PHE A 167 -13.34 -15.24 9.47
N TRP A 168 -13.26 -14.11 8.73
CA TRP A 168 -14.22 -13.74 7.69
C TRP A 168 -13.93 -14.34 6.32
N GLU A 169 -12.99 -15.27 6.23
CA GLU A 169 -12.60 -15.97 5.00
C GLU A 169 -12.20 -15.01 3.86
N ILE A 170 -11.58 -13.88 4.22
CA ILE A 170 -11.08 -12.90 3.25
C ILE A 170 -9.89 -13.53 2.51
N PRO A 171 -9.93 -13.65 1.16
CA PRO A 171 -8.90 -14.39 0.40
C PRO A 171 -7.47 -13.87 0.56
N VAL A 172 -7.31 -12.60 0.92
CA VAL A 172 -6.00 -11.91 1.06
C VAL A 172 -5.53 -11.79 2.51
N TRP A 173 -6.05 -12.60 3.44
CA TRP A 173 -5.71 -12.53 4.86
C TRP A 173 -4.21 -12.70 5.14
N ASP A 174 -3.49 -13.46 4.32
CA ASP A 174 -2.06 -13.74 4.40
C ASP A 174 -1.21 -12.96 3.37
N LYS A 175 -1.87 -12.10 2.56
CA LYS A 175 -1.15 -11.31 1.52
C LYS A 175 -0.05 -10.48 2.16
N PRO A 176 1.21 -10.58 1.67
CA PRO A 176 2.29 -9.70 2.10
C PRO A 176 1.98 -8.23 1.80
N ALA A 177 2.64 -7.32 2.53
CA ALA A 177 2.54 -5.90 2.23
C ALA A 177 3.06 -5.62 0.81
N ALA A 178 2.21 -5.03 -0.02
CA ALA A 178 2.52 -4.68 -1.41
C ALA A 178 2.43 -3.15 -1.60
N PRO A 179 3.44 -2.38 -1.17
CA PRO A 179 3.47 -0.94 -1.41
C PRO A 179 3.54 -0.66 -2.92
N CYS A 180 3.08 0.54 -3.35
CA CYS A 180 3.02 0.93 -4.76
C CYS A 180 4.38 0.84 -5.47
N LEU A 181 4.39 0.72 -6.80
CA LEU A 181 5.63 0.60 -7.59
C LEU A 181 6.57 1.80 -7.42
N ALA A 182 6.03 3.01 -7.21
CA ALA A 182 6.85 4.18 -6.93
C ALA A 182 7.77 4.01 -5.72
N SER A 183 7.39 3.17 -4.74
CA SER A 183 8.23 2.83 -3.59
C SER A 183 9.50 2.04 -3.93
N ARG A 184 9.65 1.57 -5.16
CA ARG A 184 10.87 0.90 -5.65
C ARG A 184 11.90 1.88 -6.18
N ILE A 185 11.50 3.12 -6.46
CA ILE A 185 12.38 4.15 -6.99
C ILE A 185 13.09 4.84 -5.82
N ALA A 186 14.41 4.87 -5.84
CA ALA A 186 15.21 5.45 -4.76
C ALA A 186 14.88 6.94 -4.55
N TYR A 187 14.86 7.38 -3.31
CA TYR A 187 14.61 8.78 -2.99
C TYR A 187 15.59 9.70 -3.72
N GLY A 188 15.08 10.82 -4.25
CA GLY A 188 15.84 11.75 -5.07
C GLY A 188 16.00 11.35 -6.54
N VAL A 189 15.59 10.14 -6.92
CA VAL A 189 15.41 9.74 -8.32
C VAL A 189 13.94 10.00 -8.68
N GLU A 190 13.70 10.81 -9.70
CA GLU A 190 12.35 11.17 -10.11
C GLU A 190 11.47 9.95 -10.39
N VAL A 191 10.23 9.99 -9.91
CA VAL A 191 9.22 8.98 -10.24
C VAL A 191 8.60 9.38 -11.58
N THR A 192 8.91 8.61 -12.63
CA THR A 192 8.30 8.79 -13.95
C THR A 192 7.53 7.54 -14.37
N PRO A 193 6.54 7.66 -15.28
CA PRO A 193 5.81 6.51 -15.81
C PRO A 193 6.74 5.43 -16.37
N GLU A 194 7.81 5.84 -17.07
CA GLU A 194 8.79 4.93 -17.68
C GLU A 194 9.52 4.12 -16.61
N ARG A 195 9.99 4.77 -15.54
CA ARG A 195 10.72 4.09 -14.46
C ARG A 195 9.82 3.13 -13.69
N VAL A 196 8.57 3.53 -13.45
CA VAL A 196 7.58 2.67 -12.79
C VAL A 196 7.28 1.44 -13.64
N ARG A 197 7.07 1.62 -14.96
CA ARG A 197 6.86 0.52 -15.91
C ARG A 197 8.05 -0.43 -15.95
N ARG A 198 9.29 0.09 -16.03
CA ARG A 198 10.52 -0.72 -15.99
C ARG A 198 10.58 -1.61 -14.75
N VAL A 199 10.26 -1.04 -13.60
CA VAL A 199 10.23 -1.79 -12.32
C VAL A 199 9.17 -2.88 -12.35
N ASP A 200 7.95 -2.56 -12.81
CA ASP A 200 6.86 -3.53 -12.86
C ASP A 200 7.19 -4.71 -13.78
N GLU A 201 7.64 -4.43 -15.00
CA GLU A 201 8.05 -5.45 -15.98
C GLU A 201 9.22 -6.32 -15.45
N ALA A 202 10.19 -5.70 -14.78
CA ALA A 202 11.30 -6.43 -14.16
C ALA A 202 10.83 -7.34 -13.01
N GLU A 203 9.96 -6.84 -12.12
CA GLU A 203 9.40 -7.65 -11.02
C GLU A 203 8.52 -8.79 -11.55
N GLN A 204 7.70 -8.56 -12.59
CA GLN A 204 6.88 -9.60 -13.22
C GLN A 204 7.75 -10.71 -13.83
N PHE A 205 8.77 -10.32 -14.60
CA PHE A 205 9.72 -11.28 -15.17
C PHE A 205 10.37 -12.13 -14.08
N LEU A 206 10.93 -11.51 -13.06
CA LEU A 206 11.59 -12.24 -11.97
C LEU A 206 10.64 -13.15 -11.19
N ARG A 207 9.39 -12.72 -10.94
CA ARG A 207 8.37 -13.58 -10.31
C ARG A 207 8.08 -14.82 -11.15
N SER A 208 7.97 -14.65 -12.47
CA SER A 208 7.75 -15.76 -13.40
C SER A 208 8.92 -16.74 -13.43
N GLU A 209 10.15 -16.22 -13.45
CA GLU A 209 11.36 -17.03 -13.56
C GLU A 209 11.72 -17.79 -12.26
N LEU A 210 11.49 -17.15 -11.11
CA LEU A 210 11.89 -17.68 -9.81
C LEU A 210 10.76 -18.39 -9.06
N GLY A 211 9.50 -18.21 -9.48
CA GLY A 211 8.34 -18.77 -8.81
C GLY A 211 8.11 -18.21 -7.39
N ILE A 212 8.64 -17.03 -7.08
CA ILE A 212 8.55 -16.41 -5.75
C ILE A 212 7.63 -15.19 -5.76
N ARG A 213 6.92 -14.96 -4.66
CA ARG A 213 6.00 -13.83 -4.53
C ARG A 213 6.68 -12.56 -4.01
N GLU A 214 7.61 -12.72 -3.08
CA GLU A 214 8.29 -11.60 -2.42
C GLU A 214 9.64 -11.32 -3.07
N LEU A 215 9.67 -10.28 -3.87
CA LEU A 215 10.89 -9.71 -4.42
C LEU A 215 10.67 -8.21 -4.70
N ARG A 216 11.75 -7.47 -4.84
CA ARG A 216 11.71 -6.09 -5.31
C ARG A 216 12.83 -5.84 -6.31
N VAL A 217 12.54 -5.03 -7.30
CA VAL A 217 13.57 -4.42 -8.16
C VAL A 217 13.60 -2.94 -7.85
N ARG A 218 14.66 -2.49 -7.17
CA ARG A 218 14.85 -1.07 -6.89
C ARG A 218 15.46 -0.38 -8.10
N HIS A 219 14.89 0.75 -8.47
CA HIS A 219 15.43 1.63 -9.47
C HIS A 219 16.28 2.70 -8.77
N GLU A 220 17.59 2.50 -8.77
CA GLU A 220 18.55 3.41 -8.17
C GLU A 220 19.03 4.48 -9.17
N ALA A 221 19.80 5.45 -8.70
CA ALA A 221 20.44 6.43 -9.58
C ALA A 221 21.25 5.75 -10.70
N ASN A 222 21.43 6.46 -11.82
CA ASN A 222 22.14 5.99 -13.00
C ASN A 222 21.56 4.71 -13.65
N ASP A 223 20.25 4.51 -13.54
CA ASP A 223 19.53 3.35 -14.09
C ASP A 223 20.09 2.00 -13.58
N LEU A 224 20.46 1.94 -12.29
CA LEU A 224 20.91 0.72 -11.65
C LEU A 224 19.69 -0.04 -11.09
N ALA A 225 19.55 -1.31 -11.48
CA ALA A 225 18.62 -2.24 -10.85
C ALA A 225 19.29 -2.92 -9.66
N ARG A 226 18.70 -2.80 -8.45
CA ARG A 226 19.07 -3.58 -7.27
C ARG A 226 17.97 -4.58 -6.96
N ILE A 227 18.25 -5.85 -7.18
CA ILE A 227 17.33 -6.97 -7.00
C ILE A 227 17.37 -7.40 -5.53
N GLU A 228 16.23 -7.38 -4.87
CA GLU A 228 16.02 -7.90 -3.52
C GLU A 228 15.11 -9.13 -3.62
N VAL A 229 15.65 -10.31 -3.28
CA VAL A 229 14.92 -11.58 -3.14
C VAL A 229 15.14 -12.13 -1.74
N PRO A 230 14.31 -13.06 -1.22
CA PRO A 230 14.62 -13.76 0.02
C PRO A 230 16.03 -14.37 -0.05
N ALA A 231 16.78 -14.33 1.05
CA ALA A 231 18.20 -14.68 1.09
C ALA A 231 18.50 -16.09 0.50
N GLU A 232 17.59 -17.03 0.73
CA GLU A 232 17.66 -18.40 0.20
C GLU A 232 17.58 -18.48 -1.34
N HIS A 233 17.08 -17.43 -2.00
CA HIS A 233 16.95 -17.38 -3.47
C HIS A 233 18.12 -16.64 -4.15
N ILE A 234 19.02 -16.02 -3.39
CA ILE A 234 20.18 -15.28 -3.98
C ILE A 234 21.06 -16.22 -4.82
N ALA A 235 21.32 -17.42 -4.32
CA ALA A 235 22.16 -18.38 -5.03
C ALA A 235 21.58 -18.73 -6.41
N LEU A 236 20.27 -18.81 -6.55
CA LEU A 236 19.60 -19.09 -7.82
C LEU A 236 19.84 -18.01 -8.88
N LEU A 237 19.88 -16.74 -8.46
CA LEU A 237 20.21 -15.63 -9.38
C LEU A 237 21.64 -15.65 -9.89
N LEU A 238 22.56 -16.30 -9.17
CA LEU A 238 23.97 -16.40 -9.53
C LEU A 238 24.28 -17.56 -10.47
N GLU A 239 23.34 -18.48 -10.68
CA GLU A 239 23.50 -19.57 -11.64
C GLU A 239 23.71 -19.01 -13.07
N PRO A 240 24.65 -19.58 -13.86
CA PRO A 240 25.06 -18.99 -15.13
C PRO A 240 23.91 -18.67 -16.09
N ASP A 241 22.96 -19.58 -16.27
CA ASP A 241 21.83 -19.37 -17.19
C ASP A 241 20.80 -18.36 -16.64
N MET A 242 20.48 -18.43 -15.35
CA MET A 242 19.59 -17.46 -14.71
C MET A 242 20.19 -16.07 -14.76
N ARG A 243 21.46 -15.92 -14.37
CA ARG A 243 22.19 -14.66 -14.42
C ARG A 243 22.16 -14.04 -15.81
N ARG A 244 22.41 -14.84 -16.86
CA ARG A 244 22.37 -14.37 -18.24
C ARG A 244 20.96 -13.85 -18.60
N ARG A 245 19.92 -14.65 -18.39
CA ARG A 245 18.53 -14.27 -18.70
C ARG A 245 18.08 -13.01 -17.95
N VAL A 246 18.38 -12.94 -16.65
CA VAL A 246 18.05 -11.75 -15.82
C VAL A 246 18.77 -10.52 -16.34
N THR A 247 20.08 -10.63 -16.65
CA THR A 247 20.86 -9.51 -17.16
C THR A 247 20.35 -9.04 -18.52
N GLU A 248 20.08 -9.96 -19.45
CA GLU A 248 19.56 -9.65 -20.78
C GLU A 248 18.19 -8.95 -20.69
N GLN A 249 17.27 -9.49 -19.88
CA GLN A 249 15.94 -8.93 -19.70
C GLN A 249 15.98 -7.54 -19.06
N LEU A 250 16.68 -7.35 -17.95
CA LEU A 250 16.72 -6.05 -17.28
C LEU A 250 17.44 -5.00 -18.15
N ARG A 251 18.43 -5.39 -18.92
CA ARG A 251 19.07 -4.49 -19.91
C ARG A 251 18.14 -4.12 -21.05
N SER A 252 17.28 -5.02 -21.52
CA SER A 252 16.25 -4.69 -22.51
C SER A 252 15.22 -3.69 -21.98
N LEU A 253 15.06 -3.63 -20.65
CA LEU A 253 14.27 -2.64 -19.93
C LEU A 253 15.06 -1.35 -19.62
N GLU A 254 16.22 -1.17 -20.27
CA GLU A 254 17.08 0.02 -20.17
C GLU A 254 17.75 0.24 -18.78
N PHE A 255 17.83 -0.79 -17.94
CA PHE A 255 18.74 -0.73 -16.80
C PHE A 255 20.19 -0.85 -17.26
N ARG A 256 21.04 0.07 -16.82
CA ARG A 256 22.48 0.06 -17.18
C ARG A 256 23.30 -0.93 -16.35
N PHE A 257 22.90 -1.11 -15.10
CA PHE A 257 23.56 -2.01 -14.18
C PHE A 257 22.53 -2.90 -13.51
N VAL A 258 22.87 -4.17 -13.32
CA VAL A 258 22.03 -5.15 -12.63
C VAL A 258 22.83 -5.70 -11.46
N THR A 259 22.32 -5.52 -10.26
CA THR A 259 22.95 -5.93 -9.01
C THR A 259 21.98 -6.71 -8.14
N VAL A 260 22.51 -7.47 -7.19
CA VAL A 260 21.74 -8.21 -6.19
C VAL A 260 22.10 -7.65 -4.81
N ASP A 261 21.09 -7.38 -3.97
CA ASP A 261 21.30 -7.03 -2.59
C ASP A 261 21.67 -8.30 -1.81
N LEU A 262 22.87 -8.34 -1.23
CA LEU A 262 23.37 -9.51 -0.51
C LEU A 262 22.66 -9.76 0.83
N GLU A 263 21.99 -8.74 1.39
CA GLU A 263 21.16 -8.92 2.59
C GLU A 263 19.76 -9.43 2.25
N GLY A 264 19.42 -9.46 0.95
CA GLY A 264 18.14 -9.93 0.45
C GLY A 264 16.97 -8.98 0.71
N PHE A 265 15.77 -9.49 0.53
CA PHE A 265 14.53 -8.72 0.73
C PHE A 265 14.28 -8.45 2.22
N ARG A 266 14.08 -7.18 2.56
CA ARG A 266 13.70 -6.72 3.91
C ARG A 266 12.58 -5.69 3.80
N SER A 267 11.54 -5.88 4.60
CA SER A 267 10.48 -4.87 4.69
C SER A 267 11.07 -3.56 5.25
N GLY A 268 10.73 -2.44 4.61
CA GLY A 268 11.21 -1.12 5.06
C GLY A 268 12.65 -0.77 4.70
N SER A 269 13.34 -1.55 3.85
CA SER A 269 14.74 -1.30 3.45
C SER A 269 14.98 0.12 2.92
N MET A 270 14.00 0.75 2.28
CA MET A 270 14.09 2.13 1.79
C MET A 270 14.11 3.19 2.91
N ASN A 271 13.59 2.87 4.09
CA ASN A 271 13.62 3.81 5.22
C ASN A 271 15.03 3.99 5.80
N ALA A 272 15.95 3.06 5.52
CA ALA A 272 17.33 3.16 5.98
C ALA A 272 18.09 4.37 5.41
N VAL A 273 17.63 4.94 4.29
CA VAL A 273 18.25 6.14 3.68
C VAL A 273 17.53 7.45 4.05
N VAL A 274 16.43 7.38 4.82
CA VAL A 274 15.74 8.58 5.31
C VAL A 274 16.51 9.15 6.50
N PRO A 275 16.85 10.45 6.51
CA PRO A 275 17.53 11.07 7.64
C PRO A 275 16.78 10.86 8.96
N LEU A 276 17.51 10.55 10.03
CA LEU A 276 16.96 10.30 11.37
C LEU A 276 16.09 11.45 11.88
N GLU A 277 16.44 12.69 11.53
CA GLU A 277 15.69 13.90 11.89
C GLU A 277 14.27 13.88 11.31
N ILE A 278 14.10 13.38 10.08
CA ILE A 278 12.79 13.26 9.43
C ILE A 278 11.99 12.12 10.07
N LEU A 279 12.65 11.00 10.37
CA LEU A 279 12.00 9.85 11.04
C LEU A 279 11.53 10.22 12.44
N THR A 280 12.32 10.96 13.22
CA THR A 280 11.99 11.33 14.60
C THR A 280 10.94 12.45 14.68
N ALA A 281 10.93 13.39 13.74
CA ALA A 281 9.94 14.48 13.71
C ALA A 281 8.51 13.94 13.59
N SER A 282 8.29 12.94 12.74
CA SER A 282 6.95 12.41 12.53
C SER A 282 6.45 11.51 13.67
N ILE A 283 7.34 10.84 14.41
CA ILE A 283 6.97 10.07 15.61
C ILE A 283 6.44 11.02 16.70
N ASN A 284 7.06 12.20 16.85
CA ASN A 284 6.63 13.19 17.84
C ASN A 284 5.29 13.86 17.49
N ASP A 285 4.97 14.05 16.21
CA ASP A 285 3.67 14.56 15.77
C ASP A 285 2.54 13.54 15.93
N SER A 286 2.83 12.26 15.72
CA SER A 286 1.87 11.17 15.91
C SER A 286 1.51 10.94 17.39
N ALA A 287 2.37 11.35 18.32
CA ALA A 287 2.14 11.24 19.77
C ALA A 287 1.36 12.43 20.37
N ARG A 288 1.09 13.49 19.59
CA ARG A 288 0.40 14.73 20.03
C ARG A 288 -1.01 14.90 19.47
N GLY A 289 -1.47 14.00 18.63
CA GLY A 289 -2.83 13.96 18.05
C GLY A 289 -3.59 12.73 18.51
#